data_ae6488f8fb952709b957402e3311d2b4
#
_entry.id   ae6488f8fb952709b957402e3311d2b4
#
_cell.length_a   1.000
_cell.length_b   1.000
_cell.length_c   1.000
_cell.angle_alpha   90.00
_cell.angle_beta   90.00
_cell.angle_gamma   90.00
#
_symmetry.space_group_name_H-M   'P 1'
#
loop_
_entity.id
_entity.type
_entity.pdbx_description
1 polymer ?
#
loop_
_entity_poly.entity_id
_entity_poly.type
_entity_poly.pdbx_seq_one_letter_code
_entity_poly.pdbx_strand_id
1 'polypeptide(L)'
;RDHGTFLNLDMEDYKDLDLTIAVFTAILDQEDMRGYEAGIVLQAYLPDSLGAMQRLQEWAAKRVASGGSRVKVRIVKGANLSMEKVDAEIHGWELTTWPSKQATDTNYKRMLSWAMTPERTRNIRLGVAGQNLFDIAFAFELRAARGVEDSVEFEMLSGMATGIQEVVRRDTGHLLLYVPVVDPHEFDVAISYLVRRLEENAAPENFMSGVFDLASNEQIFARERDRFLAALSDLDPDAPVPVPNRTQNRLAEREAGIPEETGTVAERAKRPFVSEADSDPALAANRQWARDIAAAIPGSTR
;
A
#
# COMPACT_ATOMS: atom_id res chain seq x y z
N ARG A 1 -0.99 -24.91 5.99
CA ARG A 1 -0.39 -25.73 4.96
C ARG A 1 -1.15 -27.04 4.78
N ASP A 2 -1.34 -27.80 5.83
CA ASP A 2 -1.87 -29.18 5.77
C ASP A 2 -3.32 -29.27 5.27
N HIS A 3 -4.07 -28.19 5.33
CA HIS A 3 -5.44 -28.08 4.82
C HIS A 3 -5.57 -27.37 3.47
N GLY A 4 -4.45 -26.98 2.83
CA GLY A 4 -4.46 -26.24 1.56
C GLY A 4 -5.08 -24.83 1.65
N THR A 5 -5.17 -24.26 2.85
CA THR A 5 -5.73 -22.92 3.07
C THR A 5 -4.78 -21.86 2.54
N PHE A 6 -5.28 -20.97 1.70
CA PHE A 6 -4.53 -19.78 1.27
C PHE A 6 -4.64 -18.69 2.35
N LEU A 7 -3.49 -18.12 2.72
CA LEU A 7 -3.41 -16.99 3.65
C LEU A 7 -2.91 -15.74 2.93
N ASN A 8 -3.52 -14.61 3.21
CA ASN A 8 -3.10 -13.32 2.70
C ASN A 8 -2.87 -12.36 3.88
N LEU A 9 -1.65 -11.83 4.00
CA LEU A 9 -1.36 -10.80 4.99
C LEU A 9 -1.86 -9.47 4.46
N ASP A 10 -2.76 -8.84 5.19
CA ASP A 10 -3.19 -7.47 4.92
C ASP A 10 -2.14 -6.47 5.38
N MET A 11 -2.22 -5.25 4.83
CA MET A 11 -1.37 -4.12 5.17
C MET A 11 -2.27 -2.98 5.60
N GLU A 12 -2.06 -2.44 6.80
CA GLU A 12 -2.85 -1.32 7.30
C GLU A 12 -1.99 -0.06 7.44
N ASP A 13 -1.09 -0.02 8.41
CA ASP A 13 -0.28 1.15 8.72
C ASP A 13 1.05 1.17 7.97
N TYR A 14 1.50 2.35 7.57
CA TYR A 14 2.81 2.55 6.95
C TYR A 14 3.97 1.97 7.78
N LYS A 15 3.92 2.18 9.09
CA LYS A 15 4.99 1.74 10.01
C LYS A 15 5.26 0.23 9.97
N ASP A 16 4.28 -0.56 9.54
CA ASP A 16 4.37 -2.01 9.48
C ASP A 16 4.78 -2.54 8.09
N LEU A 17 4.93 -1.68 7.08
CA LEU A 17 5.24 -2.10 5.71
C LEU A 17 6.49 -2.99 5.63
N ASP A 18 7.62 -2.48 6.09
CA ASP A 18 8.88 -3.24 6.03
C ASP A 18 8.87 -4.46 6.95
N LEU A 19 8.25 -4.35 8.14
CA LEU A 19 8.11 -5.46 9.07
C LEU A 19 7.27 -6.60 8.48
N THR A 20 6.13 -6.27 7.89
CA THR A 20 5.23 -7.25 7.27
C THR A 20 5.92 -7.97 6.11
N ILE A 21 6.64 -7.24 5.25
CA ILE A 21 7.41 -7.85 4.16
C ILE A 21 8.51 -8.77 4.72
N ALA A 22 9.24 -8.33 5.74
CA ALA A 22 10.30 -9.11 6.35
C ALA A 22 9.78 -10.40 7.00
N VAL A 23 8.67 -10.32 7.73
CA VAL A 23 8.02 -11.50 8.35
C VAL A 23 7.49 -12.45 7.28
N PHE A 24 6.80 -11.92 6.25
CA PHE A 24 6.27 -12.71 5.14
C PHE A 24 7.37 -13.51 4.43
N THR A 25 8.46 -12.84 4.06
CA THR A 25 9.56 -13.49 3.36
C THR A 25 10.30 -14.48 4.25
N ALA A 26 10.58 -14.13 5.51
CA ALA A 26 11.28 -15.00 6.45
C ALA A 26 10.50 -16.30 6.77
N ILE A 27 9.17 -16.22 6.89
CA ILE A 27 8.33 -17.40 7.09
C ILE A 27 8.36 -18.29 5.83
N LEU A 28 8.20 -17.71 4.65
CA LEU A 28 8.12 -18.45 3.41
C LEU A 28 9.49 -18.98 2.94
N ASP A 29 10.60 -18.48 3.47
CA ASP A 29 11.95 -19.01 3.22
C ASP A 29 12.24 -20.28 4.01
N GLN A 30 11.42 -20.65 4.99
CA GLN A 30 11.56 -21.91 5.72
C GLN A 30 11.34 -23.10 4.76
N GLU A 31 12.12 -24.17 4.94
CA GLU A 31 12.12 -25.31 4.04
C GLU A 31 10.74 -25.96 3.90
N ASP A 32 10.02 -26.11 5.00
CA ASP A 32 8.67 -26.70 5.02
C ASP A 32 7.59 -25.80 4.44
N MET A 33 7.88 -24.49 4.26
CA MET A 33 7.00 -23.50 3.63
C MET A 33 7.31 -23.27 2.14
N ARG A 34 8.30 -23.95 1.60
CA ARG A 34 8.78 -23.75 0.22
C ARG A 34 7.69 -23.94 -0.84
N GLY A 35 6.84 -24.95 -0.67
CA GLY A 35 5.71 -25.24 -1.56
C GLY A 35 4.42 -24.49 -1.24
N TYR A 36 4.43 -23.63 -0.20
CA TYR A 36 3.22 -22.93 0.23
C TYR A 36 3.03 -21.60 -0.52
N GLU A 37 1.88 -21.43 -1.17
CA GLU A 37 1.49 -20.19 -1.82
C GLU A 37 0.71 -19.32 -0.81
N ALA A 38 1.23 -18.15 -0.53
CA ALA A 38 0.60 -17.14 0.33
C ALA A 38 0.52 -15.79 -0.37
N GLY A 39 -0.22 -14.87 0.18
CA GLY A 39 -0.38 -13.50 -0.35
C GLY A 39 0.02 -12.42 0.64
N ILE A 40 0.33 -11.27 0.09
CA ILE A 40 0.61 -10.02 0.80
C ILE A 40 -0.05 -8.85 0.08
N VAL A 41 -0.33 -7.77 0.79
CA VAL A 41 -0.96 -6.57 0.23
C VAL A 41 0.04 -5.43 0.12
N LEU A 42 -0.06 -4.66 -0.97
CA LEU A 42 0.64 -3.38 -1.13
C LEU A 42 -0.35 -2.27 -1.44
N GLN A 43 -0.11 -1.10 -0.87
CA GLN A 43 -1.02 0.05 -0.90
C GLN A 43 -0.47 1.12 -1.84
N ALA A 44 -1.14 1.37 -2.95
CA ALA A 44 -0.68 2.31 -3.98
C ALA A 44 -0.67 3.78 -3.52
N TYR A 45 -1.33 4.11 -2.41
CA TYR A 45 -1.27 5.48 -1.85
C TYR A 45 0.10 5.81 -1.23
N LEU A 46 0.98 4.82 -1.06
CA LEU A 46 2.36 5.01 -0.60
C LEU A 46 3.32 5.10 -1.81
N PRO A 47 4.17 6.12 -1.90
CA PRO A 47 5.26 6.16 -2.88
C PRO A 47 6.17 4.92 -2.81
N ASP A 48 6.37 4.39 -1.62
CA ASP A 48 7.20 3.21 -1.30
C ASP A 48 6.78 1.93 -2.01
N SER A 49 5.49 1.82 -2.35
CA SER A 49 4.87 0.54 -2.72
C SER A 49 5.41 -0.06 -4.02
N LEU A 50 5.79 0.76 -5.01
CA LEU A 50 6.42 0.22 -6.22
C LEU A 50 7.79 -0.37 -5.92
N GLY A 51 8.62 0.32 -5.13
CA GLY A 51 9.91 -0.19 -4.68
C GLY A 51 9.78 -1.46 -3.83
N ALA A 52 8.79 -1.51 -2.94
CA ALA A 52 8.46 -2.70 -2.16
C ALA A 52 8.05 -3.87 -3.07
N MET A 53 7.24 -3.61 -4.09
CA MET A 53 6.83 -4.61 -5.08
C MET A 53 8.00 -5.15 -5.88
N GLN A 54 8.97 -4.31 -6.24
CA GLN A 54 10.19 -4.72 -6.93
C GLN A 54 11.04 -5.65 -6.05
N ARG A 55 11.24 -5.31 -4.77
CA ARG A 55 11.95 -6.17 -3.81
C ARG A 55 11.25 -7.52 -3.64
N LEU A 56 9.92 -7.53 -3.51
CA LEU A 56 9.14 -8.77 -3.43
C LEU A 56 9.27 -9.61 -4.71
N GLN A 57 9.25 -8.99 -5.89
CA GLN A 57 9.44 -9.66 -7.16
C GLN A 57 10.83 -10.32 -7.26
N GLU A 58 11.89 -9.62 -6.88
CA GLU A 58 13.25 -10.16 -6.88
C GLU A 58 13.40 -11.34 -5.94
N TRP A 59 12.82 -11.24 -4.73
CA TRP A 59 12.79 -12.35 -3.78
C TRP A 59 11.98 -13.53 -4.30
N ALA A 60 10.76 -13.27 -4.83
CA ALA A 60 9.90 -14.33 -5.39
C ALA A 60 10.55 -15.03 -6.59
N ALA A 61 11.27 -14.29 -7.43
CA ALA A 61 12.01 -14.88 -8.55
C ALA A 61 13.08 -15.87 -8.09
N LYS A 62 13.85 -15.52 -7.05
CA LYS A 62 14.84 -16.44 -6.43
C LYS A 62 14.16 -17.67 -5.83
N ARG A 63 13.03 -17.47 -5.13
CA ARG A 63 12.23 -18.54 -4.54
C ARG A 63 11.74 -19.52 -5.61
N VAL A 64 11.11 -19.01 -6.68
CA VAL A 64 10.60 -19.84 -7.79
C VAL A 64 11.75 -20.56 -8.52
N ALA A 65 12.84 -19.86 -8.81
CA ALA A 65 14.02 -20.47 -9.45
C ALA A 65 14.62 -21.61 -8.62
N SER A 66 14.48 -21.57 -7.29
CA SER A 66 14.91 -22.65 -6.39
C SER A 66 13.86 -23.76 -6.19
N GLY A 67 12.75 -23.75 -6.96
CA GLY A 67 11.68 -24.76 -6.90
C GLY A 67 10.60 -24.48 -5.87
N GLY A 68 10.53 -23.26 -5.32
CA GLY A 68 9.43 -22.81 -4.45
C GLY A 68 8.20 -22.34 -5.23
N SER A 69 7.07 -22.21 -4.53
CA SER A 69 5.85 -21.67 -5.11
C SER A 69 5.95 -20.16 -5.31
N ARG A 70 5.26 -19.67 -6.32
CA ARG A 70 5.02 -18.21 -6.46
C ARG A 70 4.15 -17.70 -5.30
N VAL A 71 4.10 -16.39 -5.14
CA VAL A 71 3.28 -15.71 -4.14
C VAL A 71 2.27 -14.80 -4.80
N LYS A 72 1.25 -14.38 -4.07
CA LYS A 72 0.26 -13.41 -4.54
C LYS A 72 0.56 -12.02 -3.96
N VAL A 73 0.50 -10.98 -4.77
CA VAL A 73 0.52 -9.59 -4.33
C VAL A 73 -0.81 -8.95 -4.68
N ARG A 74 -1.60 -8.62 -3.66
CA ARG A 74 -2.82 -7.82 -3.82
C ARG A 74 -2.44 -6.35 -3.85
N ILE A 75 -2.89 -5.64 -4.87
CA ILE A 75 -2.70 -4.19 -5.00
C ILE A 75 -4.00 -3.51 -4.63
N VAL A 76 -3.97 -2.69 -3.58
CA VAL A 76 -5.06 -1.82 -3.14
C VAL A 76 -4.66 -0.36 -3.30
N LYS A 77 -5.61 0.57 -3.25
CA LYS A 77 -5.26 2.01 -3.18
C LYS A 77 -4.76 2.40 -1.80
N GLY A 78 -5.42 1.98 -0.76
CA GLY A 78 -5.15 2.26 0.64
C GLY A 78 -6.37 2.84 1.33
N ALA A 79 -6.54 2.53 2.61
CA ALA A 79 -7.75 2.85 3.37
C ALA A 79 -7.48 3.63 4.67
N ASN A 80 -6.22 3.86 5.03
CA ASN A 80 -5.84 4.44 6.33
C ASN A 80 -5.40 5.92 6.23
N LEU A 81 -5.75 6.63 5.16
CA LEU A 81 -5.29 8.00 4.92
C LEU A 81 -5.53 8.94 6.11
N SER A 82 -6.69 8.86 6.75
CA SER A 82 -7.02 9.71 7.91
C SER A 82 -6.12 9.41 9.09
N MET A 83 -5.83 8.14 9.35
CA MET A 83 -4.94 7.72 10.44
C MET A 83 -3.49 8.10 10.17
N GLU A 84 -3.01 7.93 8.93
CA GLU A 84 -1.67 8.35 8.52
C GLU A 84 -1.47 9.87 8.67
N LYS A 85 -2.50 10.67 8.37
CA LYS A 85 -2.47 12.12 8.58
C LYS A 85 -2.38 12.49 10.06
N VAL A 86 -3.19 11.87 10.90
CA VAL A 86 -3.20 12.12 12.36
C VAL A 86 -1.85 11.71 12.96
N ASP A 87 -1.33 10.55 12.60
CA ASP A 87 -0.04 10.06 13.07
C ASP A 87 1.10 11.00 12.68
N ALA A 88 1.13 11.42 11.42
CA ALA A 88 2.12 12.37 10.93
C ALA A 88 2.05 13.72 11.68
N GLU A 89 0.85 14.26 11.89
CA GLU A 89 0.66 15.56 12.56
C GLU A 89 1.05 15.51 14.04
N ILE A 90 0.67 14.44 14.76
CA ILE A 90 0.99 14.29 16.18
C ILE A 90 2.50 14.25 16.41
N HIS A 91 3.25 13.57 15.54
CA HIS A 91 4.69 13.36 15.70
C HIS A 91 5.57 14.37 14.93
N GLY A 92 4.96 15.27 14.17
CA GLY A 92 5.68 16.23 13.33
C GLY A 92 6.38 15.59 12.13
N TRP A 93 5.87 14.46 11.64
CA TRP A 93 6.46 13.72 10.53
C TRP A 93 5.88 14.15 9.17
N GLU A 94 6.64 13.89 8.12
CA GLU A 94 6.13 13.98 6.76
C GLU A 94 5.01 12.94 6.55
N LEU A 95 3.95 13.33 5.81
CA LEU A 95 2.88 12.42 5.46
C LEU A 95 3.43 11.31 4.55
N THR A 96 3.14 10.06 4.89
CA THR A 96 3.62 8.87 4.17
C THR A 96 3.01 8.72 2.78
N THR A 97 1.77 9.19 2.60
CA THR A 97 0.98 8.95 1.38
C THR A 97 1.20 10.02 0.32
N TRP A 98 0.81 9.71 -0.91
CA TRP A 98 0.71 10.69 -1.97
C TRP A 98 -0.17 11.88 -1.56
N PRO A 99 0.15 13.10 -2.04
CA PRO A 99 -0.58 14.32 -1.62
C PRO A 99 -2.00 14.39 -2.18
N SER A 100 -2.33 13.60 -3.19
CA SER A 100 -3.64 13.63 -3.85
C SER A 100 -4.13 12.24 -4.24
N LYS A 101 -5.46 12.14 -4.38
CA LYS A 101 -6.10 10.94 -4.93
C LYS A 101 -5.63 10.65 -6.36
N GLN A 102 -5.44 11.67 -7.20
CA GLN A 102 -4.96 11.50 -8.57
C GLN A 102 -3.56 10.84 -8.57
N ALA A 103 -2.64 11.30 -7.74
CA ALA A 103 -1.31 10.70 -7.62
C ALA A 103 -1.38 9.24 -7.14
N THR A 104 -2.29 8.93 -6.20
CA THR A 104 -2.59 7.55 -5.79
C THR A 104 -3.12 6.71 -6.95
N ASP A 105 -4.09 7.23 -7.71
CA ASP A 105 -4.68 6.56 -8.86
C ASP A 105 -3.65 6.32 -9.98
N THR A 106 -2.74 7.28 -10.19
CA THR A 106 -1.59 7.12 -11.11
C THR A 106 -0.64 6.03 -10.64
N ASN A 107 -0.27 6.03 -9.36
CA ASN A 107 0.63 5.01 -8.81
C ASN A 107 0.00 3.60 -8.83
N TYR A 108 -1.30 3.50 -8.59
CA TYR A 108 -2.04 2.24 -8.74
C TYR A 108 -1.89 1.68 -10.18
N LYS A 109 -2.10 2.51 -11.20
CA LYS A 109 -1.92 2.13 -12.61
C LYS A 109 -0.46 1.81 -12.93
N ARG A 110 0.49 2.56 -12.34
CA ARG A 110 1.93 2.30 -12.47
C ARG A 110 2.29 0.92 -11.94
N MET A 111 1.83 0.57 -10.74
CA MET A 111 2.07 -0.73 -10.13
C MET A 111 1.47 -1.87 -10.97
N LEU A 112 0.22 -1.73 -11.44
CA LEU A 112 -0.43 -2.70 -12.33
C LEU A 112 0.34 -2.86 -13.64
N SER A 113 0.70 -1.74 -14.28
CA SER A 113 1.43 -1.73 -15.55
C SER A 113 2.82 -2.35 -15.41
N TRP A 114 3.49 -2.09 -14.31
CA TRP A 114 4.78 -2.69 -14.02
C TRP A 114 4.66 -4.19 -13.79
N ALA A 115 3.69 -4.62 -12.98
CA ALA A 115 3.59 -6.01 -12.53
C ALA A 115 3.03 -6.98 -13.57
N MET A 116 2.08 -6.53 -14.39
CA MET A 116 1.38 -7.37 -15.40
C MET A 116 2.25 -7.62 -16.63
N THR A 117 3.35 -8.33 -16.47
CA THR A 117 4.17 -8.81 -17.61
C THR A 117 4.40 -10.31 -17.49
N PRO A 118 4.53 -11.06 -18.61
CA PRO A 118 4.76 -12.51 -18.57
C PRO A 118 5.99 -12.90 -17.75
N GLU A 119 7.01 -12.04 -17.73
CA GLU A 119 8.23 -12.25 -16.95
C GLU A 119 7.97 -12.21 -15.44
N ARG A 120 7.20 -11.21 -14.98
CA ARG A 120 6.98 -11.00 -13.54
C ARG A 120 5.89 -11.91 -13.00
N THR A 121 4.84 -12.15 -13.78
CA THR A 121 3.72 -13.01 -13.36
C THR A 121 4.08 -14.49 -13.26
N ARG A 122 5.24 -14.90 -13.77
CA ARG A 122 5.80 -16.23 -13.47
C ARG A 122 6.15 -16.41 -12.00
N ASN A 123 6.49 -15.34 -11.30
CA ASN A 123 6.96 -15.34 -9.93
C ASN A 123 5.91 -14.86 -8.93
N ILE A 124 5.05 -13.94 -9.37
CA ILE A 124 3.97 -13.38 -8.56
C ILE A 124 2.62 -13.50 -9.28
N ARG A 125 1.59 -13.84 -8.53
CA ARG A 125 0.20 -13.63 -8.96
C ARG A 125 -0.27 -12.27 -8.47
N LEU A 126 -1.22 -11.67 -9.17
CA LEU A 126 -1.74 -10.34 -8.83
C LEU A 126 -3.20 -10.43 -8.40
N GLY A 127 -3.50 -9.78 -7.28
CA GLY A 127 -4.85 -9.43 -6.88
C GLY A 127 -5.13 -7.97 -7.21
N VAL A 128 -6.01 -7.72 -8.16
CA VAL A 128 -6.46 -6.36 -8.52
C VAL A 128 -7.65 -6.03 -7.64
N ALA A 129 -7.40 -5.30 -6.55
CA ALA A 129 -8.44 -5.01 -5.57
C ALA A 129 -8.97 -3.58 -5.73
N GLY A 130 -10.28 -3.43 -5.87
CA GLY A 130 -10.93 -2.14 -5.98
C GLY A 130 -12.38 -2.22 -6.44
N GLN A 131 -13.08 -1.09 -6.29
CA GLN A 131 -14.50 -0.94 -6.67
C GLN A 131 -14.67 -0.03 -7.90
N ASN A 132 -13.59 0.64 -8.35
CA ASN A 132 -13.65 1.57 -9.47
C ASN A 132 -13.65 0.82 -10.80
N LEU A 133 -14.76 0.91 -11.54
CA LEU A 133 -14.96 0.20 -12.81
C LEU A 133 -13.95 0.60 -13.89
N PHE A 134 -13.48 1.84 -13.91
CA PHE A 134 -12.45 2.26 -14.87
C PHE A 134 -11.10 1.59 -14.60
N ASP A 135 -10.72 1.44 -13.34
CA ASP A 135 -9.50 0.74 -12.96
C ASP A 135 -9.61 -0.77 -13.19
N ILE A 136 -10.80 -1.35 -12.93
CA ILE A 136 -11.08 -2.76 -13.22
C ILE A 136 -10.99 -3.01 -14.73
N ALA A 137 -11.64 -2.17 -15.55
CA ALA A 137 -11.58 -2.28 -17.00
C ALA A 137 -10.14 -2.11 -17.53
N PHE A 138 -9.39 -1.15 -17.00
CA PHE A 138 -7.98 -0.97 -17.35
C PHE A 138 -7.15 -2.24 -17.06
N ALA A 139 -7.30 -2.83 -15.88
CA ALA A 139 -6.59 -4.05 -15.52
C ALA A 139 -7.05 -5.26 -16.36
N PHE A 140 -8.34 -5.32 -16.69
CA PHE A 140 -8.92 -6.37 -17.54
C PHE A 140 -8.33 -6.34 -18.95
N GLU A 141 -8.31 -5.18 -19.58
CA GLU A 141 -7.72 -5.00 -20.91
C GLU A 141 -6.19 -5.20 -20.89
N LEU A 142 -5.53 -4.69 -19.86
CA LEU A 142 -4.08 -4.81 -19.74
C LEU A 142 -3.62 -6.27 -19.62
N ARG A 143 -4.31 -7.09 -18.77
CA ARG A 143 -3.97 -8.51 -18.63
C ARG A 143 -4.15 -9.28 -19.94
N ALA A 144 -5.24 -8.99 -20.69
CA ALA A 144 -5.52 -9.61 -21.98
C ALA A 144 -4.48 -9.20 -23.05
N ALA A 145 -4.19 -7.90 -23.15
CA ALA A 145 -3.17 -7.39 -24.08
C ALA A 145 -1.77 -7.97 -23.85
N ARG A 146 -1.49 -8.44 -22.64
CA ARG A 146 -0.19 -9.00 -22.24
C ARG A 146 -0.15 -10.51 -22.08
N GLY A 147 -1.29 -11.19 -22.24
CA GLY A 147 -1.41 -12.65 -22.13
C GLY A 147 -1.08 -13.16 -20.71
N VAL A 148 -1.57 -12.49 -19.68
CA VAL A 148 -1.28 -12.83 -18.27
C VAL A 148 -2.55 -13.10 -17.45
N GLU A 149 -3.66 -13.42 -18.10
CA GLU A 149 -5.00 -13.58 -17.51
C GLU A 149 -5.00 -14.57 -16.35
N ASP A 150 -4.33 -15.70 -16.51
CA ASP A 150 -4.26 -16.78 -15.49
C ASP A 150 -3.50 -16.38 -14.22
N SER A 151 -2.82 -15.26 -14.25
CA SER A 151 -2.02 -14.76 -13.13
C SER A 151 -2.62 -13.52 -12.47
N VAL A 152 -3.78 -13.05 -12.94
CA VAL A 152 -4.44 -11.83 -12.47
C VAL A 152 -5.86 -12.13 -12.02
N GLU A 153 -6.11 -11.97 -10.72
CA GLU A 153 -7.41 -12.13 -10.09
C GLU A 153 -7.99 -10.78 -9.71
N PHE A 154 -9.32 -10.62 -9.89
CA PHE A 154 -10.03 -9.43 -9.42
C PHE A 154 -10.61 -9.67 -8.03
N GLU A 155 -10.53 -8.64 -7.19
CA GLU A 155 -10.95 -8.72 -5.80
C GLU A 155 -11.82 -7.52 -5.43
N MET A 156 -12.92 -7.77 -4.72
CA MET A 156 -13.85 -6.73 -4.29
C MET A 156 -14.31 -6.98 -2.85
N LEU A 157 -14.71 -5.91 -2.16
CA LEU A 157 -15.36 -6.03 -0.86
C LEU A 157 -16.79 -6.54 -1.04
N SER A 158 -17.16 -7.58 -0.31
CA SER A 158 -18.53 -8.08 -0.28
C SER A 158 -19.49 -7.06 0.34
N GLY A 159 -20.75 -7.10 -0.06
CA GLY A 159 -21.81 -6.25 0.48
C GLY A 159 -21.90 -4.85 -0.12
N MET A 160 -20.98 -4.48 -1.03
CA MET A 160 -20.96 -3.19 -1.69
C MET A 160 -21.17 -3.36 -3.19
N ALA A 161 -22.11 -2.59 -3.79
CA ALA A 161 -22.35 -2.58 -5.23
C ALA A 161 -22.50 -4.00 -5.86
N THR A 162 -23.42 -4.81 -5.34
CA THR A 162 -23.61 -6.21 -5.73
C THR A 162 -23.84 -6.40 -7.24
N GLY A 163 -24.54 -5.47 -7.90
CA GLY A 163 -24.75 -5.51 -9.35
C GLY A 163 -23.43 -5.36 -10.13
N ILE A 164 -22.49 -4.54 -9.64
CA ILE A 164 -21.16 -4.42 -10.24
C ILE A 164 -20.36 -5.71 -10.04
N GLN A 165 -20.40 -6.28 -8.84
CA GLN A 165 -19.72 -7.54 -8.55
C GLN A 165 -20.18 -8.65 -9.49
N GLU A 166 -21.48 -8.75 -9.76
CA GLU A 166 -22.03 -9.75 -10.68
C GLU A 166 -21.52 -9.53 -12.13
N VAL A 167 -21.49 -8.30 -12.61
CA VAL A 167 -20.94 -7.98 -13.94
C VAL A 167 -19.45 -8.30 -14.01
N VAL A 168 -18.66 -7.86 -13.04
CA VAL A 168 -17.22 -8.16 -13.00
C VAL A 168 -16.99 -9.67 -12.95
N ARG A 169 -17.69 -10.40 -12.08
CA ARG A 169 -17.58 -11.86 -11.99
C ARG A 169 -17.88 -12.55 -13.32
N ARG A 170 -18.96 -12.12 -14.01
CA ARG A 170 -19.35 -12.65 -15.31
C ARG A 170 -18.28 -12.42 -16.38
N ASP A 171 -17.73 -11.19 -16.43
CA ASP A 171 -16.83 -10.78 -17.51
C ASP A 171 -15.38 -11.24 -17.27
N THR A 172 -14.98 -11.40 -16.00
CA THR A 172 -13.64 -11.88 -15.64
C THR A 172 -13.55 -13.39 -15.42
N GLY A 173 -14.69 -14.08 -15.34
CA GLY A 173 -14.80 -15.52 -15.08
C GLY A 173 -14.68 -15.90 -13.59
N HIS A 174 -13.98 -15.11 -12.77
CA HIS A 174 -13.79 -15.31 -11.34
C HIS A 174 -13.67 -13.96 -10.62
N LEU A 175 -14.24 -13.87 -9.43
CA LEU A 175 -14.13 -12.71 -8.55
C LEU A 175 -13.97 -13.17 -7.11
N LEU A 176 -12.90 -12.74 -6.45
CA LEU A 176 -12.72 -12.95 -5.02
C LEU A 176 -13.46 -11.86 -4.25
N LEU A 177 -14.41 -12.25 -3.42
CA LEU A 177 -15.09 -11.36 -2.47
C LEU A 177 -14.52 -11.58 -1.08
N TYR A 178 -14.09 -10.53 -0.41
CA TYR A 178 -13.61 -10.61 0.96
C TYR A 178 -14.46 -9.76 1.91
N VAL A 179 -14.55 -10.23 3.13
CA VAL A 179 -15.32 -9.65 4.22
C VAL A 179 -14.49 -9.68 5.48
N PRO A 180 -14.69 -8.75 6.42
CA PRO A 180 -14.15 -8.92 7.76
C PRO A 180 -14.85 -10.12 8.43
N VAL A 181 -14.04 -10.98 9.04
CA VAL A 181 -14.53 -12.07 9.89
C VAL A 181 -13.92 -11.88 11.26
N VAL A 182 -14.76 -11.61 12.25
CA VAL A 182 -14.35 -11.38 13.63
C VAL A 182 -15.07 -12.33 14.57
N ASP A 183 -14.45 -12.64 15.70
CA ASP A 183 -15.14 -13.34 16.76
C ASP A 183 -16.33 -12.49 17.24
N PRO A 184 -17.52 -13.08 17.50
CA PRO A 184 -18.65 -12.32 18.03
C PRO A 184 -18.37 -11.53 19.31
N HIS A 185 -17.40 -11.96 20.11
CA HIS A 185 -16.97 -11.23 21.32
C HIS A 185 -16.08 -10.01 21.03
N GLU A 186 -15.56 -9.89 19.80
CA GLU A 186 -14.72 -8.79 19.33
C GLU A 186 -15.43 -7.95 18.25
N PHE A 187 -16.76 -7.90 18.28
CA PHE A 187 -17.58 -7.27 17.25
C PHE A 187 -17.35 -5.75 17.14
N ASP A 188 -16.89 -5.08 18.17
CA ASP A 188 -16.48 -3.69 18.18
C ASP A 188 -15.38 -3.40 17.16
N VAL A 189 -14.46 -4.35 16.91
CA VAL A 189 -13.44 -4.26 15.85
C VAL A 189 -14.11 -4.19 14.46
N ALA A 190 -15.16 -4.97 14.23
CA ALA A 190 -15.92 -4.91 12.98
C ALA A 190 -16.66 -3.59 12.79
N ILE A 191 -17.11 -2.94 13.88
CA ILE A 191 -17.74 -1.61 13.81
C ILE A 191 -16.74 -0.57 13.30
N SER A 192 -15.52 -0.55 13.82
CA SER A 192 -14.46 0.35 13.36
C SER A 192 -14.15 0.16 11.88
N TYR A 193 -14.10 -1.08 11.41
CA TYR A 193 -13.95 -1.40 9.99
C TYR A 193 -15.12 -0.84 9.15
N LEU A 194 -16.36 -1.02 9.62
CA LEU A 194 -17.56 -0.54 8.92
C LEU A 194 -17.60 0.99 8.83
N VAL A 195 -17.28 1.68 9.92
CA VAL A 195 -17.25 3.15 9.96
C VAL A 195 -16.26 3.70 8.93
N ARG A 196 -15.03 3.16 8.87
CA ARG A 196 -14.04 3.56 7.86
C ARG A 196 -14.58 3.36 6.43
N ARG A 197 -15.32 2.28 6.16
CA ARG A 197 -15.92 2.03 4.84
C ARG A 197 -17.02 3.04 4.52
N LEU A 198 -17.85 3.40 5.49
CA LEU A 198 -18.90 4.40 5.30
C LEU A 198 -18.32 5.79 5.01
N GLU A 199 -17.30 6.21 5.76
CA GLU A 199 -16.61 7.48 5.54
C GLU A 199 -15.92 7.53 4.17
N GLU A 200 -15.20 6.47 3.82
CA GLU A 200 -14.54 6.35 2.52
C GLU A 200 -15.54 6.44 1.37
N ASN A 201 -16.67 5.75 1.45
CA ASN A 201 -17.68 5.74 0.39
C ASN A 201 -18.46 7.05 0.29
N ALA A 202 -18.61 7.78 1.39
CA ALA A 202 -19.29 9.06 1.42
C ALA A 202 -18.41 10.21 0.87
N ALA A 203 -17.10 10.02 0.77
CA ALA A 203 -16.19 11.04 0.26
C ALA A 203 -16.49 11.36 -1.21
N PRO A 204 -16.70 12.64 -1.60
CA PRO A 204 -17.04 13.02 -2.97
C PRO A 204 -16.00 12.58 -4.03
N GLU A 205 -14.76 12.37 -3.60
CA GLU A 205 -13.67 11.92 -4.44
C GLU A 205 -13.71 10.41 -4.68
N ASN A 206 -14.45 9.66 -3.86
CA ASN A 206 -14.55 8.21 -4.01
C ASN A 206 -15.49 7.87 -5.17
N PHE A 207 -15.09 6.90 -5.99
CA PHE A 207 -15.91 6.37 -7.08
C PHE A 207 -17.29 5.90 -6.61
N MET A 208 -17.35 5.30 -5.42
CA MET A 208 -18.59 4.76 -4.86
C MET A 208 -19.65 5.84 -4.59
N SER A 209 -19.26 7.10 -4.38
CA SER A 209 -20.22 8.21 -4.15
C SER A 209 -21.15 8.48 -5.35
N GLY A 210 -20.76 8.08 -6.55
CA GLY A 210 -21.56 8.27 -7.77
C GLY A 210 -21.91 6.98 -8.50
N VAL A 211 -21.58 5.83 -7.93
CA VAL A 211 -21.65 4.54 -8.64
C VAL A 211 -23.06 4.15 -9.10
N PHE A 212 -24.07 4.47 -8.32
CA PHE A 212 -25.47 4.10 -8.65
C PHE A 212 -26.05 4.96 -9.78
N ASP A 213 -25.53 6.15 -9.99
CA ASP A 213 -25.95 7.08 -11.03
C ASP A 213 -25.05 7.04 -12.27
N LEU A 214 -24.01 6.23 -12.26
CA LEU A 214 -22.98 6.19 -13.32
C LEU A 214 -23.57 5.91 -14.71
N ALA A 215 -24.56 5.01 -14.80
CA ALA A 215 -25.20 4.64 -16.05
C ALA A 215 -26.31 5.61 -16.51
N SER A 216 -26.89 6.37 -15.59
CA SER A 216 -28.02 7.25 -15.85
C SER A 216 -27.67 8.74 -15.91
N ASN A 217 -26.47 9.12 -15.41
CA ASN A 217 -26.02 10.50 -15.33
C ASN A 217 -24.69 10.69 -16.09
N GLU A 218 -24.79 11.29 -17.26
CA GLU A 218 -23.65 11.54 -18.14
C GLU A 218 -22.57 12.43 -17.48
N GLN A 219 -22.95 13.34 -16.60
CA GLN A 219 -22.00 14.22 -15.90
C GLN A 219 -21.16 13.44 -14.89
N ILE A 220 -21.78 12.49 -14.18
CA ILE A 220 -21.07 11.61 -13.24
C ILE A 220 -20.13 10.68 -14.01
N PHE A 221 -20.59 10.08 -15.11
CA PHE A 221 -19.75 9.26 -15.95
C PHE A 221 -18.56 10.05 -16.51
N ALA A 222 -18.79 11.25 -17.05
CA ALA A 222 -17.73 12.11 -17.57
C ALA A 222 -16.72 12.47 -16.49
N ARG A 223 -17.19 12.83 -15.28
CA ARG A 223 -16.31 13.12 -14.12
C ARG A 223 -15.38 11.96 -13.81
N GLU A 224 -15.89 10.75 -13.70
CA GLU A 224 -15.08 9.58 -13.34
C GLU A 224 -14.14 9.17 -14.50
N ARG A 225 -14.61 9.26 -15.73
CA ARG A 225 -13.77 9.08 -16.93
C ARG A 225 -12.61 10.08 -16.96
N ASP A 226 -12.90 11.35 -16.72
CA ASP A 226 -11.89 12.41 -16.79
C ASP A 226 -10.85 12.27 -15.68
N ARG A 227 -11.26 11.86 -14.47
CA ARG A 227 -10.34 11.47 -13.38
C ARG A 227 -9.45 10.30 -13.77
N PHE A 228 -10.03 9.28 -14.38
CA PHE A 228 -9.27 8.13 -14.87
C PHE A 228 -8.25 8.53 -15.93
N LEU A 229 -8.66 9.34 -16.92
CA LEU A 229 -7.79 9.81 -18.00
C LEU A 229 -6.68 10.72 -17.47
N ALA A 230 -6.97 11.60 -16.51
CA ALA A 230 -5.96 12.43 -15.86
C ALA A 230 -4.89 11.56 -15.19
N ALA A 231 -5.30 10.58 -14.38
CA ALA A 231 -4.36 9.66 -13.74
C ALA A 231 -3.58 8.79 -14.75
N LEU A 232 -4.17 8.48 -15.90
CA LEU A 232 -3.48 7.75 -16.97
C LEU A 232 -2.49 8.65 -17.72
N SER A 233 -2.83 9.92 -17.93
CA SER A 233 -1.91 10.87 -18.59
C SER A 233 -0.68 11.20 -17.77
N ASP A 234 -0.78 11.10 -16.43
CA ASP A 234 0.34 11.28 -15.52
C ASP A 234 1.23 10.02 -15.40
N LEU A 235 0.82 8.94 -16.05
CA LEU A 235 1.57 7.68 -16.04
C LEU A 235 2.74 7.77 -17.02
N ASP A 236 3.93 7.99 -16.49
CA ASP A 236 5.18 7.90 -17.22
C ASP A 236 5.83 6.53 -16.96
N PRO A 237 5.92 5.67 -18.00
CA PRO A 237 6.57 4.36 -17.86
C PRO A 237 8.07 4.44 -17.56
N ASP A 238 8.72 5.52 -17.96
CA ASP A 238 10.16 5.75 -17.82
C ASP A 238 10.51 6.57 -16.55
N ALA A 239 9.49 7.00 -15.79
CA ALA A 239 9.72 7.71 -14.55
C ALA A 239 10.49 6.84 -13.55
N PRO A 240 11.42 7.43 -12.79
CA PRO A 240 12.12 6.70 -11.74
C PRO A 240 11.14 6.14 -10.71
N VAL A 241 11.57 5.08 -10.02
CA VAL A 241 10.80 4.53 -8.91
C VAL A 241 10.60 5.62 -7.87
N PRO A 242 9.36 5.87 -7.43
CA PRO A 242 9.10 6.88 -6.42
C PRO A 242 9.88 6.61 -5.14
N VAL A 243 10.34 7.68 -4.52
CA VAL A 243 11.04 7.60 -3.23
C VAL A 243 10.05 7.81 -2.08
N PRO A 244 10.33 7.23 -0.89
CA PRO A 244 9.55 7.49 0.31
C PRO A 244 9.46 8.97 0.64
N ASN A 245 8.31 9.41 1.15
CA ASN A 245 8.17 10.78 1.66
C ASN A 245 8.90 10.96 3.00
N ARG A 246 8.91 9.93 3.86
CA ARG A 246 9.65 9.96 5.14
C ARG A 246 11.10 9.58 4.91
N THR A 247 11.98 10.53 5.14
CA THR A 247 13.43 10.39 4.90
C THR A 247 14.27 10.74 6.12
N GLN A 248 13.65 10.92 7.31
CA GLN A 248 14.37 11.24 8.54
C GLN A 248 15.48 10.21 8.81
N ASN A 249 16.66 10.68 9.15
CA ASN A 249 17.83 9.82 9.37
C ASN A 249 18.66 10.33 10.56
N ARG A 250 18.32 9.85 11.76
CA ARG A 250 19.01 10.23 12.99
C ARG A 250 20.48 9.81 13.06
N LEU A 251 20.89 8.81 12.29
CA LEU A 251 22.31 8.47 12.16
C LEU A 251 23.08 9.59 11.42
N ALA A 252 22.57 9.98 10.25
CA ALA A 252 23.19 11.03 9.46
C ALA A 252 23.17 12.39 10.19
N GLU A 253 22.07 12.71 10.87
CA GLU A 253 21.96 13.93 11.70
C GLU A 253 22.99 13.93 12.83
N ARG A 254 23.17 12.80 13.52
CA ARG A 254 24.23 12.66 14.55
C ARG A 254 25.63 12.87 14.00
N GLU A 255 25.93 12.33 12.83
CA GLU A 255 27.21 12.48 12.16
C GLU A 255 27.45 13.91 11.68
N ALA A 256 26.42 14.58 11.18
CA ALA A 256 26.49 15.98 10.77
C ALA A 256 26.67 16.96 11.93
N GLY A 257 26.30 16.52 13.14
CA GLY A 257 26.33 17.37 14.34
C GLY A 257 25.20 18.38 14.40
N ILE A 258 25.20 19.19 15.45
CA ILE A 258 24.21 20.25 15.63
C ILE A 258 24.53 21.38 14.63
N PRO A 259 23.58 21.78 13.76
CA PRO A 259 23.76 22.87 12.84
C PRO A 259 24.14 24.17 13.61
N GLU A 260 25.16 24.91 13.11
CA GLU A 260 25.42 26.21 13.66
C GLU A 260 24.21 27.12 13.54
N GLU A 261 23.72 27.64 14.67
CA GLU A 261 22.63 28.57 14.67
C GLU A 261 23.01 29.87 13.98
N THR A 262 22.39 30.14 12.84
CA THR A 262 22.61 31.37 12.08
C THR A 262 21.77 32.53 12.63
N GLY A 263 22.33 33.71 12.67
CA GLY A 263 21.70 34.94 13.13
C GLY A 263 22.08 35.38 14.56
N THR A 264 21.79 36.63 14.88
CA THR A 264 21.97 37.19 16.21
C THR A 264 20.98 36.63 17.24
N VAL A 265 21.31 36.73 18.53
CA VAL A 265 20.40 36.31 19.62
C VAL A 265 19.01 36.98 19.49
N ALA A 266 18.99 38.28 19.09
CA ALA A 266 17.76 39.03 18.91
C ALA A 266 16.88 38.53 17.71
N GLU A 267 17.53 38.05 16.65
CA GLU A 267 16.84 37.46 15.49
C GLU A 267 16.32 36.07 15.82
N ARG A 268 17.07 35.26 16.55
CA ARG A 268 16.63 33.93 17.01
C ARG A 268 15.47 34.03 17.98
N ALA A 269 15.50 35.00 18.90
CA ALA A 269 14.41 35.21 19.86
C ALA A 269 13.08 35.63 19.19
N LYS A 270 13.09 36.07 17.94
CA LYS A 270 11.89 36.41 17.16
C LYS A 270 11.31 35.21 16.38
N ARG A 271 12.05 34.12 16.27
CA ARG A 271 11.55 32.92 15.57
C ARG A 271 10.52 32.21 16.46
N PRO A 272 9.38 31.79 15.90
CA PRO A 272 8.45 30.96 16.67
C PRO A 272 9.17 29.67 17.11
N PHE A 273 8.83 29.23 18.31
CA PHE A 273 9.30 27.91 18.76
C PHE A 273 8.63 26.84 17.88
N VAL A 274 9.43 25.96 17.33
CA VAL A 274 8.97 24.77 16.60
C VAL A 274 9.57 23.56 17.32
N SER A 275 8.71 22.66 17.77
CA SER A 275 9.15 21.41 18.36
C SER A 275 9.83 20.55 17.30
N GLU A 276 10.89 19.89 17.68
CA GLU A 276 11.51 18.90 16.79
C GLU A 276 10.56 17.73 16.58
N ALA A 277 10.56 17.18 15.38
CA ALA A 277 9.80 15.98 15.06
C ALA A 277 10.30 14.77 15.86
N ASP A 278 9.39 13.91 16.28
CA ASP A 278 9.75 12.65 16.93
C ASP A 278 10.62 11.78 16.02
N SER A 279 11.42 10.90 16.63
CA SER A 279 12.21 9.94 15.85
C SER A 279 11.33 8.83 15.36
N ASP A 280 11.10 8.73 14.04
CA ASP A 280 10.23 7.72 13.45
C ASP A 280 10.84 6.30 13.55
N PRO A 281 10.26 5.39 14.33
CA PRO A 281 10.76 4.02 14.48
C PRO A 281 10.51 3.14 13.24
N ALA A 282 9.67 3.57 12.30
CA ALA A 282 9.48 2.87 11.03
C ALA A 282 10.73 2.91 10.14
N LEU A 283 11.62 3.88 10.34
CA LEU A 283 12.82 4.06 9.54
C LEU A 283 14.00 3.27 10.11
N ALA A 284 14.66 2.49 9.25
CA ALA A 284 15.75 1.60 9.66
C ALA A 284 16.94 2.36 10.29
N ALA A 285 17.27 3.53 9.76
CA ALA A 285 18.34 4.38 10.28
C ALA A 285 18.05 4.85 11.71
N ASN A 286 16.81 5.22 12.00
CA ASN A 286 16.39 5.65 13.33
C ASN A 286 16.40 4.49 14.34
N ARG A 287 15.95 3.30 13.92
CA ARG A 287 16.08 2.09 14.75
C ARG A 287 17.52 1.74 15.06
N GLN A 288 18.43 1.90 14.11
CA GLN A 288 19.86 1.67 14.35
C GLN A 288 20.43 2.70 15.30
N TRP A 289 20.13 3.98 15.09
CA TRP A 289 20.51 5.07 16.00
C TRP A 289 20.06 4.80 17.44
N ALA A 290 18.81 4.38 17.64
CA ALA A 290 18.29 4.06 18.97
C ALA A 290 19.03 2.86 19.61
N ARG A 291 19.33 1.80 18.82
CA ARG A 291 20.12 0.65 19.31
C ARG A 291 21.54 1.05 19.70
N ASP A 292 22.18 1.92 18.93
CA ASP A 292 23.53 2.39 19.23
C ASP A 292 23.57 3.17 20.55
N ILE A 293 22.55 4.02 20.79
CA ILE A 293 22.42 4.75 22.07
C ILE A 293 22.20 3.75 23.21
N ALA A 294 21.27 2.80 23.07
CA ALA A 294 20.99 1.82 24.10
C ALA A 294 22.23 0.97 24.44
N ALA A 295 23.02 0.61 23.44
CA ALA A 295 24.27 -0.13 23.64
C ALA A 295 25.38 0.70 24.34
N ALA A 296 25.36 2.01 24.16
CA ALA A 296 26.33 2.92 24.79
C ALA A 296 25.99 3.29 26.24
N ILE A 297 24.76 2.98 26.71
CA ILE A 297 24.39 3.23 28.10
C ILE A 297 25.14 2.23 29.00
N PRO A 298 25.98 2.70 29.95
CA PRO A 298 26.68 1.80 30.87
C PRO A 298 25.66 0.94 31.64
N GLY A 299 25.92 -0.36 31.73
CA GLY A 299 25.08 -1.26 32.51
C GLY A 299 24.89 -0.71 33.92
N SER A 300 23.66 -0.33 34.27
CA SER A 300 23.30 0.11 35.60
C SER A 300 23.44 -1.09 36.52
N THR A 301 24.55 -1.18 37.22
CA THR A 301 24.68 -2.04 38.39
C THR A 301 23.84 -1.42 39.51
N ARG A 302 22.60 -1.85 39.63
CA ARG A 302 21.84 -1.73 40.91
C ARG A 302 21.94 -3.01 41.66
#